data_c8ba1150f5a355d4cb7dc13d6e6b560b
#
_entry.id   c8ba1150f5a355d4cb7dc13d6e6b560b
#
_cell.length_a   1.000
_cell.length_b   1.000
_cell.length_c   1.000
_cell.angle_alpha   90.00
_cell.angle_beta   90.00
_cell.angle_gamma   90.00
#
_symmetry.space_group_name_H-M   'P 1'
#
loop_
_entity.id
_entity.type
_entity.pdbx_description
1 polymer ?
#
loop_
_entity_poly.entity_id
_entity_poly.type
_entity_poly.pdbx_seq_one_letter_code
_entity_poly.pdbx_strand_id
1 'polypeptide(L)'
;TPDLFEGRTFNSIEDGMGFVEQLGFGEIIERGKQAAEKLPEELVYAGFSLGVVPAQLLTQTRPGAKGGLFCYSCVPYTEFSEIWPKGVPVQIHAMDADPYFVGEGDIDAARELAKVAEDAELFLYPGDQHYFADSSLPSYDAVATSLLLERVLAFIKLVR
;
A
#
# COMPACT_ATOMS: atom_id res chain seq x y z
N THR A 1 11.66 7.42 -2.52
CA THR A 1 11.28 6.15 -1.87
C THR A 1 12.21 5.96 -0.69
N PRO A 2 11.69 5.84 0.54
CA PRO A 2 12.52 5.56 1.69
C PRO A 2 13.03 4.11 1.63
N ASP A 3 14.23 3.89 2.13
CA ASP A 3 14.76 2.56 2.40
C ASP A 3 14.40 2.15 3.83
N LEU A 4 13.43 1.27 3.98
CA LEU A 4 12.97 0.79 5.27
C LEU A 4 13.84 -0.32 5.86
N PHE A 5 14.77 -0.88 5.06
CA PHE A 5 15.61 -2.04 5.42
C PHE A 5 17.10 -1.71 5.54
N GLU A 6 17.50 -0.43 5.44
CA GLU A 6 18.91 0.01 5.55
C GLU A 6 19.84 -0.70 4.56
N GLY A 7 19.42 -0.78 3.29
CA GLY A 7 20.17 -1.42 2.20
C GLY A 7 20.12 -2.94 2.19
N ARG A 8 19.37 -3.58 3.11
CA ARG A 8 19.24 -5.04 3.11
C ARG A 8 18.33 -5.51 2.00
N THR A 9 18.70 -6.60 1.37
CA THR A 9 17.89 -7.28 0.35
C THR A 9 17.70 -8.75 0.75
N PHE A 10 16.61 -9.34 0.30
CA PHE A 10 16.20 -10.70 0.64
C PHE A 10 15.90 -11.49 -0.64
N ASN A 11 16.07 -12.81 -0.59
CA ASN A 11 15.82 -13.68 -1.73
C ASN A 11 14.38 -14.19 -1.80
N SER A 12 13.63 -14.02 -0.72
CA SER A 12 12.21 -14.41 -0.64
C SER A 12 11.43 -13.43 0.24
N ILE A 13 10.09 -13.45 0.11
CA ILE A 13 9.19 -12.70 0.99
C ILE A 13 9.32 -13.20 2.44
N GLU A 14 9.43 -14.50 2.63
CA GLU A 14 9.54 -15.15 3.93
C GLU A 14 10.80 -14.68 4.68
N ASP A 15 11.95 -14.59 4.00
CA ASP A 15 13.19 -14.09 4.60
C ASP A 15 13.05 -12.61 5.00
N GLY A 16 12.42 -11.80 4.15
CA GLY A 16 12.14 -10.40 4.43
C GLY A 16 11.20 -10.23 5.63
N MET A 17 10.14 -11.01 5.69
CA MET A 17 9.18 -10.98 6.80
C MET A 17 9.83 -11.49 8.11
N GLY A 18 10.65 -12.54 8.06
CA GLY A 18 11.41 -13.00 9.22
C GLY A 18 12.35 -11.91 9.79
N PHE A 19 12.93 -11.08 8.92
CA PHE A 19 13.68 -9.90 9.36
C PHE A 19 12.78 -8.84 10.02
N VAL A 20 11.60 -8.57 9.44
CA VAL A 20 10.63 -7.60 10.00
C VAL A 20 10.12 -8.05 11.37
N GLU A 21 9.85 -9.34 11.55
CA GLU A 21 9.47 -9.90 12.86
C GLU A 21 10.53 -9.67 13.92
N GLN A 22 11.81 -9.84 13.58
CA GLN A 22 12.93 -9.58 14.50
C GLN A 22 13.10 -8.09 14.79
N LEU A 23 12.92 -7.23 13.81
CA LEU A 23 13.03 -5.78 13.93
C LEU A 23 11.83 -5.19 14.69
N GLY A 24 10.64 -5.74 14.46
CA GLY A 24 9.35 -5.27 14.91
C GLY A 24 8.66 -4.34 13.89
N PHE A 25 7.37 -4.58 13.64
CA PHE A 25 6.56 -3.74 12.73
C PHE A 25 6.56 -2.25 13.13
N GLY A 26 6.62 -1.97 14.42
CA GLY A 26 6.70 -0.59 14.93
C GLY A 26 7.91 0.18 14.39
N GLU A 27 9.04 -0.48 14.19
CA GLU A 27 10.24 0.15 13.62
C GLU A 27 10.04 0.50 12.13
N ILE A 28 9.40 -0.38 11.36
CA ILE A 28 9.06 -0.12 9.96
C ILE A 28 8.15 1.12 9.84
N ILE A 29 7.15 1.20 10.71
CA ILE A 29 6.25 2.35 10.80
C ILE A 29 7.03 3.64 11.13
N GLU A 30 7.89 3.57 12.14
CA GLU A 30 8.67 4.74 12.59
C GLU A 30 9.64 5.24 11.51
N ARG A 31 10.31 4.34 10.79
CA ARG A 31 11.15 4.69 9.64
C ARG A 31 10.36 5.38 8.53
N GLY A 32 9.15 4.91 8.24
CA GLY A 32 8.25 5.54 7.28
C GLY A 32 7.84 6.96 7.72
N LYS A 33 7.51 7.15 9.00
CA LYS A 33 7.18 8.47 9.57
C LYS A 33 8.36 9.43 9.48
N GLN A 34 9.54 9.00 9.93
CA GLN A 34 10.78 9.82 9.88
C GLN A 34 11.15 10.22 8.45
N ALA A 35 10.95 9.32 7.48
CA ALA A 35 11.17 9.64 6.08
C ALA A 35 10.22 10.75 5.57
N ALA A 36 8.99 10.78 6.08
CA ALA A 36 7.99 11.76 5.70
C ALA A 36 8.15 13.12 6.40
N GLU A 37 8.80 13.19 7.57
CA GLU A 37 8.90 14.41 8.39
C GLU A 37 9.46 15.63 7.64
N LYS A 38 10.45 15.40 6.76
CA LYS A 38 11.14 16.45 5.99
C LYS A 38 10.49 16.74 4.64
N LEU A 39 9.41 16.06 4.30
CA LEU A 39 8.69 16.23 3.05
C LEU A 39 7.52 17.22 3.23
N PRO A 40 7.04 17.85 2.14
CA PRO A 40 5.82 18.66 2.18
C PRO A 40 4.64 17.90 2.82
N GLU A 41 3.68 18.63 3.37
CA GLU A 41 2.49 18.02 3.97
C GLU A 41 1.55 17.46 2.89
N GLU A 42 1.41 18.19 1.78
CA GLU A 42 0.52 17.83 0.67
C GLU A 42 1.15 16.74 -0.21
N LEU A 43 0.92 15.47 0.16
CA LEU A 43 1.49 14.30 -0.53
C LEU A 43 0.43 13.22 -0.77
N VAL A 44 0.62 12.48 -1.86
CA VAL A 44 0.05 11.15 -2.05
C VAL A 44 1.05 10.14 -1.52
N TYR A 45 0.59 9.26 -0.64
CA TYR A 45 1.40 8.17 -0.10
C TYR A 45 1.17 6.90 -0.88
N ALA A 46 2.23 6.27 -1.35
CA ALA A 46 2.17 5.00 -2.07
C ALA A 46 2.94 3.93 -1.31
N GLY A 47 2.35 2.75 -1.20
CA GLY A 47 2.96 1.58 -0.58
C GLY A 47 2.77 0.33 -1.43
N PHE A 48 3.74 -0.59 -1.33
CA PHE A 48 3.72 -1.88 -2.00
C PHE A 48 3.94 -2.96 -0.94
N SER A 49 2.98 -3.91 -0.81
CA SER A 49 3.01 -4.97 0.20
C SER A 49 3.28 -4.39 1.59
N LEU A 50 4.30 -4.81 2.31
CA LEU A 50 4.68 -4.26 3.62
C LEU A 50 4.77 -2.72 3.64
N GLY A 51 5.20 -2.10 2.55
CA GLY A 51 5.29 -0.64 2.43
C GLY A 51 3.92 0.06 2.51
N VAL A 52 2.82 -0.66 2.38
CA VAL A 52 1.46 -0.13 2.60
C VAL A 52 1.26 0.27 4.06
N VAL A 53 1.84 -0.44 5.01
CA VAL A 53 1.66 -0.17 6.45
C VAL A 53 2.01 1.28 6.82
N PRO A 54 3.24 1.78 6.59
CA PRO A 54 3.55 3.19 6.84
C PRO A 54 2.85 4.15 5.88
N ALA A 55 2.59 3.77 4.62
CA ALA A 55 1.88 4.62 3.67
C ALA A 55 0.43 4.85 4.09
N GLN A 56 -0.26 3.81 4.52
CA GLN A 56 -1.64 3.90 5.01
C GLN A 56 -1.73 4.71 6.30
N LEU A 57 -0.83 4.47 7.26
CA LEU A 57 -0.75 5.28 8.47
C LEU A 57 -0.61 6.78 8.14
N LEU A 58 0.34 7.13 7.26
CA LEU A 58 0.57 8.52 6.88
C LEU A 58 -0.61 9.12 6.11
N THR A 59 -1.27 8.34 5.25
CA THR A 59 -2.48 8.76 4.55
C THR A 59 -3.61 9.10 5.54
N GLN A 60 -3.76 8.29 6.60
CA GLN A 60 -4.82 8.48 7.58
C GLN A 60 -4.54 9.57 8.62
N THR A 61 -3.27 9.77 8.99
CA THR A 61 -2.95 10.53 10.20
C THR A 61 -2.15 11.80 9.95
N ARG A 62 -1.44 11.91 8.80
CA ARG A 62 -0.63 13.09 8.53
C ARG A 62 -1.50 14.21 7.95
N PRO A 63 -1.47 15.43 8.56
CA PRO A 63 -2.17 16.57 8.00
C PRO A 63 -1.75 16.85 6.57
N GLY A 64 -2.71 17.23 5.72
CA GLY A 64 -2.43 17.57 4.32
C GLY A 64 -2.29 16.38 3.36
N ALA A 65 -2.47 15.14 3.82
CA ALA A 65 -2.48 13.98 2.93
C ALA A 65 -3.49 14.15 1.79
N LYS A 66 -3.04 14.01 0.55
CA LYS A 66 -3.86 14.17 -0.66
C LYS A 66 -4.48 12.86 -1.14
N GLY A 67 -3.98 11.72 -0.70
CA GLY A 67 -4.50 10.41 -1.06
C GLY A 67 -3.55 9.26 -0.77
N GLY A 68 -4.05 8.04 -0.92
CA GLY A 68 -3.30 6.80 -0.76
C GLY A 68 -3.34 5.93 -2.02
N LEU A 69 -2.21 5.29 -2.33
CA LEU A 69 -2.09 4.26 -3.36
C LEU A 69 -1.51 3.01 -2.71
N PHE A 70 -2.32 1.97 -2.55
CA PHE A 70 -1.96 0.76 -1.85
C PHE A 70 -1.93 -0.42 -2.82
N CYS A 71 -0.75 -0.98 -3.03
CA CYS A 71 -0.55 -2.10 -3.93
C CYS A 71 -0.20 -3.35 -3.14
N TYR A 72 -0.95 -4.43 -3.38
CA TYR A 72 -0.74 -5.79 -2.86
C TYR A 72 -1.02 -5.98 -1.37
N SER A 73 -1.41 -4.94 -0.63
CA SER A 73 -1.76 -5.02 0.79
C SER A 73 -2.78 -3.95 1.18
N CYS A 74 -3.45 -4.16 2.28
CA CYS A 74 -4.30 -3.20 2.98
C CYS A 74 -4.46 -3.67 4.42
N VAL A 75 -4.15 -2.83 5.39
CA VAL A 75 -4.43 -3.16 6.79
C VAL A 75 -5.79 -2.59 7.22
N PRO A 76 -6.45 -3.15 8.25
CA PRO A 76 -7.66 -2.56 8.79
C PRO A 76 -7.45 -1.08 9.10
N TYR A 77 -8.33 -0.21 8.60
CA TYR A 77 -8.16 1.24 8.83
C TYR A 77 -8.18 1.60 10.33
N THR A 78 -8.82 0.77 11.14
CA THR A 78 -8.90 0.92 12.61
C THR A 78 -7.57 0.72 13.34
N GLU A 79 -6.54 0.19 12.67
CA GLU A 79 -5.19 0.06 13.23
C GLU A 79 -4.53 1.42 13.52
N PHE A 80 -4.88 2.45 12.74
CA PHE A 80 -4.22 3.75 12.82
C PHE A 80 -5.15 4.87 13.28
N SER A 81 -6.47 4.74 13.06
CA SER A 81 -7.46 5.75 13.43
C SER A 81 -8.85 5.10 13.48
N GLU A 82 -9.73 5.63 14.30
CA GLU A 82 -11.14 5.17 14.36
C GLU A 82 -11.92 5.47 13.07
N ILE A 83 -11.46 6.45 12.30
CA ILE A 83 -12.12 6.91 11.07
C ILE A 83 -11.13 7.10 9.93
N TRP A 84 -11.60 6.94 8.70
CA TRP A 84 -10.87 7.41 7.53
C TRP A 84 -11.03 8.93 7.37
N PRO A 85 -9.96 9.69 7.08
CA PRO A 85 -10.06 11.15 6.97
C PRO A 85 -10.93 11.56 5.78
N LYS A 86 -11.85 12.48 6.04
CA LYS A 86 -12.81 12.96 5.03
C LYS A 86 -12.09 13.65 3.87
N GLY A 87 -12.47 13.30 2.64
CA GLY A 87 -11.94 13.90 1.42
C GLY A 87 -10.52 13.46 1.06
N VAL A 88 -10.00 12.41 1.70
CA VAL A 88 -8.73 11.78 1.32
C VAL A 88 -9.03 10.51 0.52
N PRO A 89 -8.87 10.54 -0.81
CA PRO A 89 -9.15 9.41 -1.68
C PRO A 89 -8.09 8.32 -1.56
N VAL A 90 -8.47 7.09 -1.87
CA VAL A 90 -7.57 5.94 -1.85
C VAL A 90 -7.85 4.98 -3.00
N GLN A 91 -6.79 4.48 -3.63
CA GLN A 91 -6.88 3.33 -4.53
C GLN A 91 -6.12 2.14 -3.95
N ILE A 92 -6.73 0.97 -4.03
CA ILE A 92 -6.17 -0.30 -3.59
C ILE A 92 -6.10 -1.24 -4.80
N HIS A 93 -4.95 -1.85 -5.02
CA HIS A 93 -4.69 -2.69 -6.19
C HIS A 93 -4.08 -4.02 -5.77
N ALA A 94 -4.72 -5.14 -6.12
CA ALA A 94 -4.20 -6.48 -5.87
C ALA A 94 -4.77 -7.48 -6.89
N MET A 95 -4.19 -8.67 -7.01
CA MET A 95 -4.83 -9.78 -7.71
C MET A 95 -5.84 -10.49 -6.82
N ASP A 96 -6.92 -11.00 -7.44
CA ASP A 96 -8.09 -11.56 -6.76
C ASP A 96 -7.86 -12.94 -6.11
N ALA A 97 -6.77 -13.61 -6.49
CA ALA A 97 -6.31 -14.87 -5.92
C ALA A 97 -4.89 -14.81 -5.34
N ASP A 98 -4.33 -13.62 -5.13
CA ASP A 98 -3.04 -13.41 -4.47
C ASP A 98 -3.05 -14.03 -3.06
N PRO A 99 -2.19 -15.05 -2.79
CA PRO A 99 -2.22 -15.78 -1.53
C PRO A 99 -1.91 -14.91 -0.30
N TYR A 100 -1.11 -13.87 -0.46
CA TYR A 100 -0.82 -12.92 0.64
C TYR A 100 -2.01 -11.98 0.87
N PHE A 101 -2.49 -11.33 -0.17
CA PHE A 101 -3.60 -10.37 -0.07
C PHE A 101 -4.93 -11.02 0.36
N VAL A 102 -5.23 -12.21 -0.18
CA VAL A 102 -6.47 -12.95 0.15
C VAL A 102 -6.29 -13.78 1.41
N GLY A 103 -5.14 -14.47 1.55
CA GLY A 103 -4.91 -15.42 2.62
C GLY A 103 -4.64 -14.77 3.99
N GLU A 104 -4.09 -13.58 4.03
CA GLU A 104 -3.77 -12.85 5.26
C GLU A 104 -4.89 -11.90 5.72
N GLY A 105 -5.97 -11.78 4.93
CA GLY A 105 -7.14 -10.98 5.30
C GLY A 105 -7.12 -9.53 4.79
N ASP A 106 -6.10 -9.13 4.05
CA ASP A 106 -5.96 -7.78 3.50
C ASP A 106 -7.11 -7.42 2.54
N ILE A 107 -7.65 -8.41 1.81
CA ILE A 107 -8.81 -8.22 0.93
C ILE A 107 -10.05 -7.79 1.72
N ASP A 108 -10.25 -8.30 2.93
CA ASP A 108 -11.40 -7.92 3.76
C ASP A 108 -11.19 -6.52 4.35
N ALA A 109 -9.97 -6.19 4.78
CA ALA A 109 -9.60 -4.83 5.18
C ALA A 109 -9.81 -3.82 4.04
N ALA A 110 -9.43 -4.16 2.81
CA ALA A 110 -9.63 -3.33 1.63
C ALA A 110 -11.12 -3.12 1.31
N ARG A 111 -11.94 -4.18 1.43
CA ARG A 111 -13.39 -4.10 1.22
C ARG A 111 -14.07 -3.24 2.29
N GLU A 112 -13.64 -3.33 3.54
CA GLU A 112 -14.16 -2.47 4.61
C GLU A 112 -13.74 -1.02 4.41
N LEU A 113 -12.48 -0.76 4.06
CA LEU A 113 -12.01 0.58 3.73
C LEU A 113 -12.81 1.20 2.58
N ALA A 114 -13.09 0.41 1.52
CA ALA A 114 -13.90 0.85 0.38
C ALA A 114 -15.36 1.19 0.73
N LYS A 115 -15.87 0.75 1.89
CA LYS A 115 -17.22 1.12 2.36
C LYS A 115 -17.23 2.40 3.18
N VAL A 116 -16.14 2.71 3.89
CA VAL A 116 -16.09 3.82 4.85
C VAL A 116 -15.46 5.09 4.28
N ALA A 117 -14.53 4.97 3.33
CA ALA A 117 -13.93 6.12 2.66
C ALA A 117 -14.82 6.56 1.47
N GLU A 118 -15.18 7.85 1.44
CA GLU A 118 -16.09 8.41 0.42
C GLU A 118 -15.55 8.20 -1.02
N ASP A 119 -14.23 8.31 -1.20
CA ASP A 119 -13.55 8.22 -2.50
C ASP A 119 -12.53 7.06 -2.48
N ALA A 120 -12.98 5.85 -2.17
CA ALA A 120 -12.16 4.65 -2.19
C ALA A 120 -12.48 3.76 -3.40
N GLU A 121 -11.44 3.29 -4.07
CA GLU A 121 -11.55 2.35 -5.19
C GLU A 121 -10.70 1.11 -4.91
N LEU A 122 -11.34 -0.06 -4.93
CA LEU A 122 -10.66 -1.36 -4.86
C LEU A 122 -10.65 -2.01 -6.25
N PHE A 123 -9.46 -2.16 -6.80
CA PHE A 123 -9.25 -2.81 -8.09
C PHE A 123 -8.63 -4.19 -7.90
N LEU A 124 -9.41 -5.22 -8.22
CA LEU A 124 -8.97 -6.60 -8.24
C LEU A 124 -8.69 -7.03 -9.69
N TYR A 125 -7.48 -7.54 -9.92
CA TYR A 125 -7.04 -8.07 -11.21
C TYR A 125 -7.11 -9.58 -11.20
N PRO A 126 -7.54 -10.24 -12.30
CA PRO A 126 -7.54 -11.71 -12.35
C PRO A 126 -6.12 -12.26 -12.21
N GLY A 127 -5.90 -13.16 -11.25
CA GLY A 127 -4.61 -13.83 -11.06
C GLY A 127 -4.21 -14.01 -9.61
N ASP A 128 -3.04 -14.60 -9.40
CA ASP A 128 -2.51 -15.00 -8.09
C ASP A 128 -1.13 -14.41 -7.77
N GLN A 129 -0.62 -13.49 -8.61
CA GLN A 129 0.75 -12.97 -8.48
C GLN A 129 0.82 -11.77 -7.54
N HIS A 130 1.59 -11.89 -6.46
CA HIS A 130 1.71 -10.83 -5.45
C HIS A 130 2.36 -9.55 -6.02
N TYR A 131 3.50 -9.64 -6.73
CA TYR A 131 4.20 -8.49 -7.30
C TYR A 131 3.99 -8.37 -8.81
N PHE A 132 2.75 -8.49 -9.29
CA PHE A 132 2.44 -8.55 -10.72
C PHE A 132 2.89 -7.33 -11.53
N ALA A 133 3.15 -6.18 -10.92
CA ALA A 133 3.59 -4.97 -11.62
C ALA A 133 5.11 -4.75 -11.60
N ASP A 134 5.89 -5.65 -11.01
CA ASP A 134 7.36 -5.57 -11.04
C ASP A 134 7.93 -6.34 -12.25
N SER A 135 8.37 -5.60 -13.27
CA SER A 135 8.89 -6.17 -14.51
C SER A 135 10.22 -6.92 -14.35
N SER A 136 10.87 -6.86 -13.20
CA SER A 136 12.09 -7.62 -12.89
C SER A 136 11.81 -9.02 -12.35
N LEU A 137 10.56 -9.33 -12.01
CA LEU A 137 10.16 -10.58 -11.39
C LEU A 137 9.42 -11.50 -12.36
N PRO A 138 9.49 -12.82 -12.15
CA PRO A 138 8.72 -13.80 -12.94
C PRO A 138 7.21 -13.65 -12.80
N SER A 139 6.73 -13.03 -11.71
CA SER A 139 5.33 -12.72 -11.43
C SER A 139 4.74 -11.58 -12.28
N TYR A 140 5.54 -10.95 -13.13
CA TYR A 140 5.12 -9.79 -13.93
C TYR A 140 3.99 -10.12 -14.89
N ASP A 141 2.89 -9.38 -14.79
CA ASP A 141 1.77 -9.39 -15.74
C ASP A 141 1.66 -8.03 -16.44
N ALA A 142 2.01 -7.99 -17.72
CA ALA A 142 2.02 -6.76 -18.50
C ALA A 142 0.61 -6.16 -18.69
N VAL A 143 -0.45 -6.99 -18.78
CA VAL A 143 -1.82 -6.53 -18.97
C VAL A 143 -2.36 -5.92 -17.70
N ALA A 144 -2.24 -6.62 -16.57
CA ALA A 144 -2.65 -6.10 -15.25
C ALA A 144 -1.86 -4.84 -14.90
N THR A 145 -0.55 -4.82 -15.17
CA THR A 145 0.31 -3.64 -14.95
C THR A 145 -0.13 -2.43 -15.77
N SER A 146 -0.48 -2.62 -17.05
CA SER A 146 -0.95 -1.53 -17.91
C SER A 146 -2.23 -0.90 -17.35
N LEU A 147 -3.19 -1.73 -16.92
CA LEU A 147 -4.43 -1.26 -16.30
C LEU A 147 -4.18 -0.56 -14.97
N LEU A 148 -3.27 -1.10 -14.13
CA LEU A 148 -2.88 -0.46 -12.87
C LEU A 148 -2.31 0.94 -13.15
N LEU A 149 -1.37 1.07 -14.07
CA LEU A 149 -0.75 2.35 -14.42
C LEU A 149 -1.76 3.37 -14.95
N GLU A 150 -2.71 2.96 -15.79
CA GLU A 150 -3.79 3.82 -16.28
C GLU A 150 -4.60 4.40 -15.13
N ARG A 151 -5.02 3.56 -14.18
CA ARG A 151 -5.82 3.94 -13.01
C ARG A 151 -5.04 4.86 -12.07
N VAL A 152 -3.79 4.51 -11.76
CA VAL A 152 -2.89 5.33 -10.92
C VAL A 152 -2.66 6.70 -11.54
N LEU A 153 -2.43 6.77 -12.85
CA LEU A 153 -2.25 8.06 -13.54
C LEU A 153 -3.52 8.92 -13.54
N ALA A 154 -4.70 8.29 -13.63
CA ALA A 154 -5.97 8.99 -13.49
C ALA A 154 -6.15 9.52 -12.06
N PHE A 155 -5.86 8.70 -11.05
CA PHE A 155 -5.91 9.08 -9.64
C PHE A 155 -4.99 10.26 -9.32
N ILE A 156 -3.72 10.22 -9.75
CA ILE A 156 -2.77 11.31 -9.51
C ILE A 156 -3.23 12.64 -10.15
N LYS A 157 -3.93 12.58 -11.28
CA LYS A 157 -4.50 13.78 -11.90
C LYS A 157 -5.69 14.35 -11.12
N LEU A 158 -6.46 13.49 -10.46
CA LEU A 158 -7.61 13.89 -9.66
C LEU A 158 -7.21 14.60 -8.36
N VAL A 159 -6.14 14.12 -7.70
CA VAL A 159 -5.70 14.59 -6.37
C VAL A 159 -4.71 15.76 -6.39
N ARG A 160 -4.44 16.31 -7.55
CA ARG A 160 -3.54 17.48 -7.73
C ARG A 160 -4.12 18.78 -7.20
#